data_bee00d5e4df4ad1b30a210ba8b7a3426
#
_entry.id   bee00d5e4df4ad1b30a210ba8b7a3426
#
_cell.length_a   1.000
_cell.length_b   1.000
_cell.length_c   1.000
_cell.angle_alpha   90.00
_cell.angle_beta   90.00
_cell.angle_gamma   90.00
#
_symmetry.space_group_name_H-M   'P 1'
#
loop_
_entity.id
_entity.type
_entity.pdbx_description
1 polymer ?
#
loop_
_entity_poly.entity_id
_entity_poly.type
_entity_poly.pdbx_seq_one_letter_code
_entity_poly.pdbx_strand_id
1 'polypeptide(L)'
;MGPVIVDTNLLLLLIVGAASRKFIRMHDRLSRYDEADFNTLEMIISLYSDIVYIPHIMAEVSGLSRQIKNPARRKIQETFREFIEAATEVPLPSRDGARRSEFHRFGLTDALLLSLCSMNENGVEFSLLTADGDLAVQAEMLGYGVVNFDHWR
;
A
#
# COMPACT_ATOMS: atom_id res chain seq x y z
N MET A 1 18.04 -0.45 -1.32
CA MET A 1 17.04 -0.94 -2.27
C MET A 1 16.24 0.24 -2.81
N GLY A 2 15.61 0.07 -3.96
CA GLY A 2 14.80 1.11 -4.57
C GLY A 2 13.50 1.41 -3.83
N PRO A 3 12.57 2.11 -4.51
CA PRO A 3 11.27 2.44 -3.93
C PRO A 3 10.39 1.21 -3.72
N VAL A 4 9.46 1.31 -2.77
CA VAL A 4 8.46 0.28 -2.51
C VAL A 4 7.05 0.81 -2.77
N ILE A 5 6.23 -0.04 -3.39
CA ILE A 5 4.80 0.20 -3.61
C ILE A 5 4.07 -0.58 -2.51
N VAL A 6 3.25 0.09 -1.73
CA VAL A 6 2.51 -0.55 -0.63
C VAL A 6 1.04 -0.66 -1.01
N ASP A 7 0.51 -1.88 -0.92
CA ASP A 7 -0.89 -2.14 -1.24
C ASP A 7 -1.84 -1.50 -0.21
N THR A 8 -3.09 -1.32 -0.61
CA THR A 8 -4.08 -0.52 0.12
C THR A 8 -4.21 -0.89 1.61
N ASN A 9 -4.40 -2.17 1.92
CA ASN A 9 -4.63 -2.59 3.32
C ASN A 9 -3.39 -2.39 4.19
N LEU A 10 -2.20 -2.63 3.65
CA LEU A 10 -0.95 -2.41 4.37
C LEU A 10 -0.68 -0.92 4.55
N LEU A 11 -1.01 -0.11 3.54
CA LEU A 11 -0.87 1.34 3.67
C LEU A 11 -1.83 1.88 4.72
N LEU A 12 -3.06 1.35 4.79
CA LEU A 12 -4.00 1.69 5.85
C LEU A 12 -3.43 1.34 7.23
N LEU A 13 -2.86 0.15 7.38
CA LEU A 13 -2.21 -0.27 8.63
C LEU A 13 -1.09 0.68 9.02
N LEU A 14 -0.26 1.07 8.05
CA LEU A 14 0.84 2.00 8.29
C LEU A 14 0.35 3.34 8.80
N ILE A 15 -0.65 3.92 8.15
CA ILE A 15 -1.18 5.24 8.50
C ILE A 15 -1.91 5.22 9.84
N VAL A 16 -2.77 4.24 10.07
CA VAL A 16 -3.52 4.12 11.33
C VAL A 16 -2.58 3.86 12.49
N GLY A 17 -1.62 2.96 12.34
CA GLY A 17 -0.63 2.65 13.38
C GLY A 17 0.31 3.82 13.66
N ALA A 18 0.67 4.60 12.64
CA ALA A 18 1.48 5.80 12.82
C ALA A 18 0.74 6.89 13.58
N ALA A 19 -0.58 6.99 13.42
CA ALA A 19 -1.41 7.90 14.20
C ALA A 19 -1.43 7.49 15.69
N SER A 20 -1.70 6.22 15.94
CA SER A 20 -1.55 5.59 17.25
C SER A 20 -1.66 4.07 17.10
N ARG A 21 -0.74 3.32 17.70
CA ARG A 21 -0.77 1.85 17.65
C ARG A 21 -2.07 1.26 18.20
N LYS A 22 -2.64 1.87 19.22
CA LYS A 22 -3.91 1.40 19.80
C LYS A 22 -5.10 1.55 18.87
N PHE A 23 -5.03 2.41 17.84
CA PHE A 23 -6.10 2.55 16.86
C PHE A 23 -6.21 1.34 15.94
N ILE A 24 -5.16 0.53 15.80
CA ILE A 24 -5.15 -0.66 14.96
C ILE A 24 -6.28 -1.62 15.38
N ARG A 25 -6.38 -1.94 16.67
CA ARG A 25 -7.41 -2.84 17.17
C ARG A 25 -8.81 -2.22 17.18
N MET A 26 -8.89 -0.89 17.12
CA MET A 26 -10.15 -0.16 17.10
C MET A 26 -10.74 -0.03 15.68
N HIS A 27 -9.94 -0.26 14.65
CA HIS A 27 -10.34 -0.05 13.28
C HIS A 27 -10.81 -1.37 12.66
N ASP A 28 -12.10 -1.45 12.28
CA ASP A 28 -12.71 -2.69 11.80
C ASP A 28 -12.02 -3.26 10.56
N ARG A 29 -11.50 -2.40 9.68
CA ARG A 29 -10.81 -2.83 8.47
C ARG A 29 -9.43 -3.44 8.74
N LEU A 30 -8.91 -3.30 9.95
CA LEU A 30 -7.60 -3.81 10.37
C LEU A 30 -7.73 -4.97 11.38
N SER A 31 -8.90 -5.62 11.45
CA SER A 31 -9.18 -6.66 12.44
C SER A 31 -8.21 -7.85 12.39
N ARG A 32 -7.58 -8.11 11.26
CA ARG A 32 -6.60 -9.20 11.11
C ARG A 32 -5.18 -8.82 11.55
N TYR A 33 -4.93 -7.55 11.88
CA TYR A 33 -3.62 -7.04 12.23
C TYR A 33 -3.54 -6.57 13.68
N ASP A 34 -2.33 -6.56 14.22
CA ASP A 34 -2.03 -6.07 15.56
C ASP A 34 -0.81 -5.13 15.56
N GLU A 35 -0.39 -4.71 16.74
CA GLU A 35 0.77 -3.80 16.88
C GLU A 35 2.08 -4.46 16.42
N ALA A 36 2.23 -5.77 16.61
CA ALA A 36 3.40 -6.50 16.15
C ALA A 36 3.46 -6.49 14.61
N ASP A 37 2.33 -6.63 13.93
CA ASP A 37 2.25 -6.52 12.47
C ASP A 37 2.67 -5.12 12.00
N PHE A 38 2.25 -4.08 12.70
CA PHE A 38 2.67 -2.71 12.39
C PHE A 38 4.19 -2.56 12.51
N ASN A 39 4.78 -3.09 13.57
CA ASN A 39 6.23 -3.03 13.76
C ASN A 39 6.97 -3.76 12.64
N THR A 40 6.48 -4.93 12.23
CA THR A 40 7.03 -5.69 11.10
C THR A 40 6.93 -4.89 9.80
N LEU A 41 5.80 -4.26 9.56
CA LEU A 41 5.57 -3.43 8.37
C LEU A 41 6.56 -2.25 8.32
N GLU A 42 6.73 -1.54 9.43
CA GLU A 42 7.69 -0.43 9.53
C GLU A 42 9.11 -0.92 9.24
N MET A 43 9.48 -2.07 9.80
CA MET A 43 10.80 -2.66 9.57
C MET A 43 11.04 -2.95 8.09
N ILE A 44 10.07 -3.58 7.42
CA ILE A 44 10.20 -3.90 6.00
C ILE A 44 10.33 -2.62 5.17
N ILE A 45 9.48 -1.63 5.42
CA ILE A 45 9.48 -0.37 4.67
C ILE A 45 10.80 0.37 4.85
N SER A 46 11.42 0.29 6.04
CA SER A 46 12.70 0.95 6.32
C SER A 46 13.86 0.45 5.45
N LEU A 47 13.69 -0.72 4.81
CA LEU A 47 14.71 -1.28 3.92
C LEU A 47 14.69 -0.64 2.52
N TYR A 48 13.67 0.16 2.21
CA TYR A 48 13.49 0.77 0.89
C TYR A 48 13.81 2.26 0.94
N SER A 49 14.14 2.82 -0.21
CA SER A 49 14.54 4.24 -0.30
C SER A 49 13.37 5.22 -0.15
N ASP A 50 12.18 4.81 -0.57
CA ASP A 50 11.00 5.67 -0.59
C ASP A 50 9.74 4.82 -0.77
N ILE A 51 8.60 5.38 -0.41
CA ILE A 51 7.29 4.81 -0.73
C ILE A 51 6.74 5.57 -1.93
N VAL A 52 6.36 4.82 -2.97
CA VAL A 52 5.67 5.40 -4.13
C VAL A 52 4.22 4.94 -4.16
N TYR A 53 3.35 5.81 -4.61
CA TYR A 53 1.93 5.51 -4.66
C TYR A 53 1.28 6.13 -5.89
N ILE A 54 0.10 5.58 -6.26
CA ILE A 54 -0.77 6.15 -7.29
C ILE A 54 -1.99 6.80 -6.64
N PRO A 55 -2.63 7.79 -7.29
CA PRO A 55 -3.82 8.45 -6.73
C PRO A 55 -4.96 7.50 -6.39
N HIS A 56 -5.11 6.40 -7.13
CA HIS A 56 -6.16 5.39 -6.88
C HIS A 56 -6.02 4.75 -5.50
N ILE A 57 -4.79 4.40 -5.10
CA ILE A 57 -4.52 3.85 -3.76
C ILE A 57 -4.85 4.89 -2.69
N MET A 58 -4.44 6.14 -2.89
CA MET A 58 -4.71 7.20 -1.92
C MET A 58 -6.21 7.43 -1.74
N ALA A 59 -6.99 7.40 -2.82
CA ALA A 59 -8.42 7.54 -2.74
C ALA A 59 -9.07 6.38 -1.96
N GLU A 60 -8.63 5.15 -2.18
CA GLU A 60 -9.13 3.98 -1.43
C GLU A 60 -8.77 4.08 0.06
N VAL A 61 -7.53 4.41 0.38
CA VAL A 61 -7.08 4.58 1.77
C VAL A 61 -7.87 5.72 2.44
N SER A 62 -8.11 6.81 1.73
CA SER A 62 -8.92 7.92 2.26
C SER A 62 -10.30 7.44 2.72
N GLY A 63 -11.00 6.69 1.87
CA GLY A 63 -12.30 6.16 2.22
C GLY A 63 -12.27 5.20 3.41
N LEU A 64 -11.33 4.26 3.41
CA LEU A 64 -11.20 3.26 4.46
C LEU A 64 -10.76 3.88 5.80
N SER A 65 -9.85 4.84 5.77
CA SER A 65 -9.31 5.47 6.98
C SER A 65 -10.37 6.23 7.77
N ARG A 66 -11.45 6.64 7.12
CA ARG A 66 -12.56 7.35 7.77
C ARG A 66 -13.55 6.43 8.49
N GLN A 67 -13.43 5.11 8.35
CA GLN A 67 -14.36 4.13 8.93
C GLN A 67 -14.02 3.86 10.41
N ILE A 68 -13.93 4.92 11.18
CA ILE A 68 -13.70 4.90 12.62
C ILE A 68 -14.26 6.19 13.21
N LYS A 69 -14.64 6.17 14.49
CA LYS A 69 -15.22 7.34 15.16
C LYS A 69 -14.16 8.33 15.62
N ASN A 70 -14.56 9.60 15.76
CA ASN A 70 -13.74 10.60 16.44
C ASN A 70 -13.56 10.24 17.92
N PRO A 71 -12.47 10.61 18.57
CA PRO A 71 -11.37 11.45 18.06
C PRO A 71 -10.34 10.74 17.21
N ALA A 72 -10.36 9.40 17.13
CA ALA A 72 -9.39 8.63 16.35
C ALA A 72 -9.39 9.03 14.88
N ARG A 73 -10.57 9.20 14.27
CA ARG A 73 -10.70 9.59 12.85
C ARG A 73 -9.89 10.84 12.55
N ARG A 74 -10.04 11.88 13.34
CA ARG A 74 -9.35 13.17 13.11
C ARG A 74 -7.84 12.99 13.16
N LYS A 75 -7.34 12.25 14.13
CA LYS A 75 -5.91 12.00 14.28
C LYS A 75 -5.35 11.21 13.10
N ILE A 76 -6.08 10.19 12.66
CA ILE A 76 -5.72 9.40 11.48
C ILE A 76 -5.69 10.28 10.23
N GLN A 77 -6.67 11.17 10.05
CA GLN A 77 -6.72 12.07 8.89
C GLN A 77 -5.53 13.04 8.86
N GLU A 78 -5.10 13.56 10.02
CA GLU A 78 -3.91 14.42 10.08
C GLU A 78 -2.64 13.64 9.71
N THR A 79 -2.49 12.41 10.21
CA THR A 79 -1.36 11.54 9.86
C THR A 79 -1.38 11.20 8.37
N PHE A 80 -2.54 10.93 7.82
CA PHE A 80 -2.70 10.65 6.39
C PHE A 80 -2.29 11.85 5.52
N ARG A 81 -2.69 13.04 5.91
CA ARG A 81 -2.28 14.27 5.22
C ARG A 81 -0.76 14.41 5.19
N GLU A 82 -0.10 14.22 6.33
CA GLU A 82 1.36 14.28 6.43
C GLU A 82 2.01 13.24 5.52
N PHE A 83 1.45 12.04 5.48
CA PHE A 83 1.94 10.98 4.61
C PHE A 83 1.84 11.36 3.13
N ILE A 84 0.69 11.88 2.71
CA ILE A 84 0.48 12.32 1.31
C ILE A 84 1.52 13.36 0.91
N GLU A 85 1.80 14.31 1.79
CA GLU A 85 2.76 15.38 1.50
C GLU A 85 4.20 14.88 1.41
N ALA A 86 4.54 13.81 2.11
CA ALA A 86 5.90 13.29 2.18
C ALA A 86 6.19 12.21 1.12
N ALA A 87 5.20 11.42 0.73
CA ALA A 87 5.39 10.28 -0.17
C ALA A 87 5.43 10.72 -1.64
N THR A 88 6.06 9.89 -2.48
CA THR A 88 6.20 10.18 -3.90
C THR A 88 5.00 9.67 -4.68
N GLU A 89 4.29 10.57 -5.36
CA GLU A 89 3.14 10.21 -6.19
C GLU A 89 3.54 9.99 -7.64
N VAL A 90 3.06 8.88 -8.23
CA VAL A 90 3.20 8.59 -9.64
C VAL A 90 1.80 8.56 -10.25
N PRO A 91 1.41 9.59 -11.02
CA PRO A 91 0.08 9.61 -11.64
C PRO A 91 0.03 8.67 -12.83
N LEU A 92 -0.83 7.65 -12.75
CA LEU A 92 -1.11 6.73 -13.85
C LEU A 92 -2.54 6.92 -14.33
N PRO A 93 -2.76 7.07 -15.65
CA PRO A 93 -4.12 7.08 -16.19
C PRO A 93 -4.83 5.76 -15.92
N SER A 94 -6.11 5.81 -15.59
CA SER A 94 -6.90 4.59 -15.34
C SER A 94 -6.90 3.63 -16.53
N ARG A 95 -6.82 4.15 -17.76
CA ARG A 95 -6.77 3.31 -18.96
C ARG A 95 -5.57 2.37 -19.00
N ASP A 96 -4.46 2.73 -18.37
CA ASP A 96 -3.27 1.87 -18.34
C ASP A 96 -3.57 0.57 -17.57
N GLY A 97 -4.36 0.63 -16.51
CA GLY A 97 -4.83 -0.56 -15.80
C GLY A 97 -5.90 -1.32 -16.56
N ALA A 98 -6.86 -0.59 -17.15
CA ALA A 98 -7.96 -1.19 -17.89
C ALA A 98 -7.50 -1.99 -19.14
N ARG A 99 -6.36 -1.61 -19.71
CA ARG A 99 -5.78 -2.29 -20.88
C ARG A 99 -4.98 -3.54 -20.56
N ARG A 100 -4.68 -3.77 -19.27
CA ARG A 100 -3.92 -4.96 -18.87
C ARG A 100 -4.81 -6.20 -18.87
N SER A 101 -4.21 -7.36 -19.17
CA SER A 101 -4.91 -8.65 -19.11
C SER A 101 -5.37 -8.98 -17.68
N GLU A 102 -4.69 -8.47 -16.66
CA GLU A 102 -5.02 -8.70 -15.26
C GLU A 102 -6.26 -7.93 -14.78
N PHE A 103 -6.75 -6.96 -15.57
CA PHE A 103 -7.86 -6.09 -15.16
C PHE A 103 -9.10 -6.87 -14.71
N HIS A 104 -9.50 -7.88 -15.48
CA HIS A 104 -10.72 -8.66 -15.18
C HIS A 104 -10.58 -9.48 -13.90
N ARG A 105 -9.40 -9.98 -13.61
CA ARG A 105 -9.16 -10.81 -12.43
C ARG A 105 -8.93 -9.99 -11.16
N PHE A 106 -8.15 -8.93 -11.26
CA PHE A 106 -7.68 -8.19 -10.09
C PHE A 106 -8.35 -6.83 -9.90
N GLY A 107 -9.02 -6.29 -10.92
CA GLY A 107 -9.62 -4.96 -10.86
C GLY A 107 -8.64 -3.85 -11.21
N LEU A 108 -9.17 -2.62 -11.22
CA LEU A 108 -8.43 -1.45 -11.72
C LEU A 108 -7.19 -1.13 -10.89
N THR A 109 -7.34 -1.03 -9.58
CA THR A 109 -6.25 -0.59 -8.70
C THR A 109 -5.08 -1.57 -8.75
N ASP A 110 -5.33 -2.88 -8.63
CA ASP A 110 -4.29 -3.89 -8.68
C ASP A 110 -3.62 -3.96 -10.05
N ALA A 111 -4.39 -3.82 -11.14
CA ALA A 111 -3.84 -3.75 -12.48
C ALA A 111 -2.89 -2.54 -12.63
N LEU A 112 -3.25 -1.40 -12.03
CA LEU A 112 -2.38 -0.23 -12.02
C LEU A 112 -1.13 -0.43 -11.17
N LEU A 113 -1.22 -1.16 -10.06
CA LEU A 113 -0.04 -1.50 -9.26
C LEU A 113 0.94 -2.35 -10.08
N LEU A 114 0.44 -3.30 -10.86
CA LEU A 114 1.29 -4.09 -11.77
C LEU A 114 1.92 -3.21 -12.85
N SER A 115 1.18 -2.23 -13.37
CA SER A 115 1.75 -1.26 -14.32
C SER A 115 2.85 -0.43 -13.67
N LEU A 116 2.66 0.00 -12.43
CA LEU A 116 3.66 0.76 -11.70
C LEU A 116 4.93 -0.08 -11.47
N CYS A 117 4.78 -1.36 -11.13
CA CYS A 117 5.92 -2.27 -10.97
C CYS A 117 6.76 -2.40 -12.26
N SER A 118 6.14 -2.25 -13.43
CA SER A 118 6.84 -2.33 -14.71
C SER A 118 7.66 -1.09 -15.02
N MET A 119 7.48 0.00 -14.28
CA MET A 119 8.22 1.23 -14.49
C MET A 119 9.58 1.16 -13.78
N ASN A 120 10.61 1.62 -14.48
CA ASN A 120 11.94 1.73 -13.91
C ASN A 120 12.33 3.20 -13.88
N GLU A 121 12.77 3.67 -12.72
CA GLU A 121 13.31 5.01 -12.58
C GLU A 121 14.82 4.91 -12.40
N ASN A 122 15.59 5.48 -13.33
CA ASN A 122 17.05 5.44 -13.30
C ASN A 122 17.65 4.03 -13.19
N GLY A 123 16.99 3.02 -13.79
CA GLY A 123 17.42 1.63 -13.74
C GLY A 123 17.12 0.92 -12.42
N VAL A 124 16.38 1.54 -11.52
CA VAL A 124 15.96 0.96 -10.24
C VAL A 124 14.53 0.47 -10.33
N GLU A 125 14.33 -0.82 -10.04
CA GLU A 125 13.00 -1.43 -10.06
C GLU A 125 12.21 -1.08 -8.81
N PHE A 126 10.89 -0.90 -8.97
CA PHE A 126 9.97 -0.79 -7.86
C PHE A 126 9.61 -2.18 -7.33
N SER A 127 9.58 -2.34 -6.01
CA SER A 127 9.12 -3.56 -5.38
C SER A 127 7.69 -3.39 -4.87
N LEU A 128 6.90 -4.46 -4.95
CA LEU A 128 5.52 -4.48 -4.44
C LEU A 128 5.49 -5.15 -3.07
N LEU A 129 4.90 -4.47 -2.09
CA LEU A 129 4.63 -5.01 -0.76
C LEU A 129 3.11 -5.17 -0.62
N THR A 130 2.65 -6.41 -0.50
CA THR A 130 1.23 -6.75 -0.47
C THR A 130 0.94 -7.90 0.50
N ALA A 131 -0.27 -7.94 1.04
CA ALA A 131 -0.79 -9.07 1.79
C ALA A 131 -1.78 -9.91 0.96
N ASP A 132 -2.00 -9.54 -0.30
CA ASP A 132 -2.81 -10.30 -1.24
C ASP A 132 -1.93 -11.35 -1.93
N GLY A 133 -2.10 -12.63 -1.55
CA GLY A 133 -1.29 -13.73 -2.07
C GLY A 133 -1.42 -13.92 -3.58
N ASP A 134 -2.62 -13.75 -4.14
CA ASP A 134 -2.84 -13.90 -5.59
C ASP A 134 -2.12 -12.78 -6.37
N LEU A 135 -2.19 -11.55 -5.88
CA LEU A 135 -1.48 -10.44 -6.51
C LEU A 135 0.04 -10.63 -6.39
N ALA A 136 0.53 -11.09 -5.25
CA ALA A 136 1.95 -11.37 -5.05
C ALA A 136 2.47 -12.41 -6.06
N VAL A 137 1.73 -13.52 -6.24
CA VAL A 137 2.10 -14.56 -7.19
C VAL A 137 2.12 -14.01 -8.62
N GLN A 138 1.10 -13.24 -9.01
CA GLN A 138 1.05 -12.66 -10.36
C GLN A 138 2.22 -11.72 -10.62
N ALA A 139 2.56 -10.87 -9.65
CA ALA A 139 3.70 -9.96 -9.79
C ALA A 139 5.02 -10.72 -9.90
N GLU A 140 5.21 -11.79 -9.11
CA GLU A 140 6.39 -12.65 -9.22
C GLU A 140 6.50 -13.33 -10.58
N MET A 141 5.38 -13.83 -11.12
CA MET A 141 5.34 -14.44 -12.45
C MET A 141 5.73 -13.46 -13.56
N LEU A 142 5.45 -12.19 -13.36
CA LEU A 142 5.83 -11.11 -14.30
C LEU A 142 7.30 -10.67 -14.11
N GLY A 143 8.00 -11.21 -13.12
CA GLY A 143 9.41 -10.91 -12.87
C GLY A 143 9.64 -9.68 -12.00
N TYR A 144 8.62 -9.17 -11.32
CA TYR A 144 8.75 -8.01 -10.44
C TYR A 144 9.25 -8.39 -9.05
N GLY A 145 9.92 -7.47 -8.37
CA GLY A 145 10.27 -7.64 -6.96
C GLY A 145 9.00 -7.58 -6.09
N VAL A 146 8.81 -8.57 -5.23
CA VAL A 146 7.60 -8.70 -4.41
C VAL A 146 7.97 -9.15 -3.00
N VAL A 147 7.33 -8.54 -2.02
CA VAL A 147 7.31 -9.02 -0.63
C VAL A 147 5.87 -9.35 -0.28
N ASN A 148 5.60 -10.62 0.01
CA ASN A 148 4.32 -11.03 0.56
C ASN A 148 4.37 -10.86 2.08
N PHE A 149 3.62 -9.89 2.58
CA PHE A 149 3.63 -9.53 4.00
C PHE A 149 3.27 -10.70 4.92
N ASP A 150 2.34 -11.55 4.50
CA ASP A 150 1.91 -12.69 5.33
C ASP A 150 3.02 -13.72 5.58
N HIS A 151 4.10 -13.68 4.80
CA HIS A 151 5.26 -14.54 5.05
C HIS A 151 6.19 -13.99 6.14
N TRP A 152 5.98 -12.75 6.58
CA TRP A 152 6.84 -12.07 7.55
C TRP A 152 6.20 -11.88 8.93
N ARG A 153 4.90 -12.09 9.03
CA ARG A 153 4.17 -11.89 10.27
C ARG A 153 4.03 -13.19 11.09
#